data_c6f5204ecc03afd3a1be072f65a5b206
#
_entry.id   c6f5204ecc03afd3a1be072f65a5b206
#
_cell.length_a   1.000
_cell.length_b   1.000
_cell.length_c   1.000
_cell.angle_alpha   90.00
_cell.angle_beta   90.00
_cell.angle_gamma   90.00
#
_symmetry.space_group_name_H-M   'P 1'
#
loop_
_entity.id
_entity.type
_entity.pdbx_description
1 polymer ?
#
loop_
_entity_poly.entity_id
_entity_poly.type
_entity_poly.pdbx_seq_one_letter_code
_entity_poly.pdbx_strand_id
1 'polypeptide(L)'
;MIPRAFITAWKQTAPWVSDAQVEQDLVISRSLIDIFSDDLLADTLAFRGGTALHKLYFAPAPRYSEDIDLVQIRPEPIGPVVDRLRKRFHFLDAPKIKQKDRNTTLLFRFQTEVEPVINMRLKIEINCREHQFVFGPVKKSYSVDSPWFSGKVDLTTFKLEELLATKVRALSQRRKGRDLFDLWYADQHADIDWSVVMQAFHQIMETDGTPVTDKQLRLNLEEKPAHPDFLTDIGNLLRPEIQFETKGLKPDFLWNKQ
;
A
#
# COMPACT_ATOMS: atom_id res chain seq x y z
N MET A 1 -18.06 -14.01 -9.99
CA MET A 1 -17.82 -14.01 -8.53
C MET A 1 -18.57 -12.86 -7.85
N ILE A 2 -18.44 -11.61 -8.32
CA ILE A 2 -19.12 -10.43 -7.77
C ILE A 2 -20.17 -9.94 -8.76
N PRO A 3 -21.48 -9.97 -8.47
CA PRO A 3 -22.50 -9.48 -9.39
C PRO A 3 -22.20 -8.05 -9.87
N ARG A 4 -22.35 -7.79 -11.17
CA ARG A 4 -22.04 -6.49 -11.80
C ARG A 4 -22.68 -5.29 -11.07
N ALA A 5 -23.94 -5.46 -10.61
CA ALA A 5 -24.62 -4.41 -9.85
C ALA A 5 -23.87 -4.00 -8.57
N PHE A 6 -23.17 -4.93 -7.93
CA PHE A 6 -22.41 -4.66 -6.71
C PHE A 6 -21.08 -3.96 -7.01
N ILE A 7 -20.45 -4.27 -8.16
CA ILE A 7 -19.29 -3.54 -8.65
C ILE A 7 -19.67 -2.10 -8.97
N THR A 8 -20.80 -1.91 -9.65
CA THR A 8 -21.33 -0.57 -9.96
C THR A 8 -21.63 0.25 -8.70
N ALA A 9 -22.23 -0.38 -7.68
CA ALA A 9 -22.48 0.28 -6.39
C ALA A 9 -21.15 0.67 -5.70
N TRP A 10 -20.13 -0.20 -5.74
CA TRP A 10 -18.83 0.05 -5.13
C TRP A 10 -18.05 1.20 -5.79
N LYS A 11 -18.37 1.54 -7.02
CA LYS A 11 -17.76 2.68 -7.74
C LYS A 11 -17.97 4.03 -7.04
N GLN A 12 -18.98 4.15 -6.19
CA GLN A 12 -19.17 5.34 -5.35
C GLN A 12 -18.07 5.48 -4.27
N THR A 13 -17.58 4.36 -3.76
CA THR A 13 -16.49 4.30 -2.77
C THR A 13 -15.11 4.31 -3.42
N ALA A 14 -14.99 3.61 -4.55
CA ALA A 14 -13.75 3.42 -5.30
C ALA A 14 -13.94 3.89 -6.76
N PRO A 15 -13.90 5.20 -7.06
CA PRO A 15 -14.25 5.78 -8.35
C PRO A 15 -13.11 5.64 -9.37
N TRP A 16 -12.63 4.43 -9.55
CA TRP A 16 -11.59 4.12 -10.54
C TRP A 16 -12.14 4.16 -11.96
N VAL A 17 -11.28 4.50 -12.91
CA VAL A 17 -11.65 4.61 -14.32
C VAL A 17 -12.12 3.26 -14.88
N SER A 18 -11.41 2.20 -14.56
CA SER A 18 -11.71 0.84 -15.02
C SER A 18 -12.59 0.09 -14.01
N ASP A 19 -13.66 -0.54 -14.47
CA ASP A 19 -14.51 -1.41 -13.65
C ASP A 19 -13.72 -2.59 -13.07
N ALA A 20 -12.70 -3.08 -13.78
CA ALA A 20 -11.79 -4.10 -13.26
C ALA A 20 -11.00 -3.60 -12.03
N GLN A 21 -10.59 -2.33 -12.02
CA GLN A 21 -9.95 -1.72 -10.83
C GLN A 21 -10.95 -1.58 -9.67
N VAL A 22 -12.22 -1.25 -9.96
CA VAL A 22 -13.29 -1.19 -8.96
C VAL A 22 -13.54 -2.55 -8.34
N GLU A 23 -13.61 -3.59 -9.17
CA GLU A 23 -13.80 -4.98 -8.72
C GLU A 23 -12.61 -5.44 -7.86
N GLN A 24 -11.38 -5.18 -8.31
CA GLN A 24 -10.19 -5.52 -7.53
C GLN A 24 -10.11 -4.76 -6.20
N ASP A 25 -10.50 -3.49 -6.18
CA ASP A 25 -10.56 -2.71 -4.94
C ASP A 25 -11.54 -3.32 -3.93
N LEU A 26 -12.69 -3.80 -4.37
CA LEU A 26 -13.67 -4.48 -3.52
C LEU A 26 -13.12 -5.83 -3.00
N VAL A 27 -12.41 -6.59 -3.85
CA VAL A 27 -11.71 -7.83 -3.45
C VAL A 27 -10.65 -7.54 -2.39
N ILE A 28 -9.82 -6.50 -2.59
CA ILE A 28 -8.81 -6.05 -1.62
C ILE A 28 -9.48 -5.65 -0.31
N SER A 29 -10.56 -4.88 -0.38
CA SER A 29 -11.27 -4.37 0.79
C SER A 29 -11.84 -5.51 1.64
N ARG A 30 -12.47 -6.52 1.02
CA ARG A 30 -12.89 -7.75 1.69
C ARG A 30 -11.70 -8.50 2.30
N SER A 31 -10.62 -8.64 1.53
CA SER A 31 -9.44 -9.37 1.97
C SER A 31 -8.82 -8.76 3.23
N LEU A 32 -8.82 -7.44 3.38
CA LEU A 32 -8.36 -6.77 4.59
C LEU A 32 -9.24 -7.12 5.80
N ILE A 33 -10.57 -7.12 5.64
CA ILE A 33 -11.47 -7.56 6.70
C ILE A 33 -11.19 -9.03 7.07
N ASP A 34 -11.09 -9.91 6.06
CA ASP A 34 -10.85 -11.35 6.28
C ASP A 34 -9.50 -11.62 6.99
N ILE A 35 -8.44 -10.84 6.67
CA ILE A 35 -7.13 -10.94 7.35
C ILE A 35 -7.26 -10.54 8.82
N PHE A 36 -7.77 -9.33 9.07
CA PHE A 36 -7.72 -8.75 10.42
C PHE A 36 -8.88 -9.15 11.32
N SER A 37 -9.86 -9.92 10.81
CA SER A 37 -10.87 -10.63 11.61
C SER A 37 -10.39 -12.00 12.13
N ASP A 38 -9.22 -12.45 11.71
CA ASP A 38 -8.62 -13.70 12.18
C ASP A 38 -7.58 -13.40 13.26
N ASP A 39 -7.76 -13.95 14.46
CA ASP A 39 -6.91 -13.66 15.62
C ASP A 39 -5.43 -13.90 15.32
N LEU A 40 -5.07 -15.04 14.68
CA LEU A 40 -3.69 -15.36 14.35
C LEU A 40 -3.09 -14.32 13.39
N LEU A 41 -3.82 -13.97 12.33
CA LEU A 41 -3.34 -13.01 11.33
C LEU A 41 -3.26 -11.60 11.89
N ALA A 42 -4.25 -11.18 12.67
CA ALA A 42 -4.30 -9.86 13.31
C ALA A 42 -3.19 -9.66 14.35
N ASP A 43 -2.80 -10.75 15.06
CA ASP A 43 -1.71 -10.73 16.05
C ASP A 43 -0.31 -10.82 15.43
N THR A 44 -0.22 -11.29 14.18
CA THR A 44 1.06 -11.58 13.54
C THR A 44 1.44 -10.56 12.47
N LEU A 45 0.45 -9.89 11.88
CA LEU A 45 0.65 -9.05 10.71
C LEU A 45 0.30 -7.59 10.96
N ALA A 46 1.04 -6.68 10.32
CA ALA A 46 0.68 -5.28 10.22
C ALA A 46 0.58 -4.87 8.75
N PHE A 47 -0.41 -4.04 8.43
CA PHE A 47 -0.68 -3.54 7.09
C PHE A 47 0.16 -2.31 6.79
N ARG A 48 0.80 -2.28 5.62
CA ARG A 48 1.65 -1.18 5.17
C ARG A 48 1.52 -0.92 3.66
N GLY A 49 2.43 -0.12 3.12
CA GLY A 49 2.52 0.14 1.69
C GLY A 49 1.53 1.18 1.18
N GLY A 50 1.42 1.27 -0.15
CA GLY A 50 0.55 2.25 -0.80
C GLY A 50 -0.92 2.05 -0.50
N THR A 51 -1.37 0.79 -0.45
CA THR A 51 -2.77 0.46 -0.17
C THR A 51 -3.16 0.85 1.26
N ALA A 52 -2.27 0.65 2.25
CA ALA A 52 -2.48 1.08 3.63
C ALA A 52 -2.58 2.62 3.71
N LEU A 53 -1.64 3.32 3.07
CA LEU A 53 -1.63 4.78 3.04
C LEU A 53 -2.96 5.34 2.52
N HIS A 54 -3.45 4.82 1.38
CA HIS A 54 -4.65 5.34 0.73
C HIS A 54 -5.97 4.90 1.39
N LYS A 55 -6.04 3.69 1.93
CA LYS A 55 -7.27 3.22 2.57
C LYS A 55 -7.45 3.68 4.01
N LEU A 56 -6.37 4.04 4.71
CA LEU A 56 -6.41 4.34 6.14
C LEU A 56 -6.18 5.81 6.47
N TYR A 57 -5.49 6.54 5.60
CA TYR A 57 -5.08 7.91 5.89
C TYR A 57 -5.59 8.92 4.86
N PHE A 58 -5.81 8.51 3.60
CA PHE A 58 -6.28 9.39 2.53
C PHE A 58 -7.59 8.85 1.95
N ALA A 59 -8.68 9.07 2.66
CA ALA A 59 -10.02 8.73 2.18
C ALA A 59 -10.74 10.01 1.69
N PRO A 60 -11.27 10.02 0.45
CA PRO A 60 -11.21 8.98 -0.57
C PRO A 60 -9.80 8.84 -1.18
N ALA A 61 -9.41 7.60 -1.50
CA ALA A 61 -8.08 7.30 -2.04
C ALA A 61 -7.77 8.10 -3.32
N PRO A 62 -6.64 8.83 -3.41
CA PRO A 62 -6.34 9.68 -4.57
C PRO A 62 -5.86 8.90 -5.78
N ARG A 63 -5.35 7.70 -5.58
CA ARG A 63 -4.89 6.80 -6.62
C ARG A 63 -5.19 5.35 -6.31
N TYR A 64 -5.31 4.56 -7.35
CA TYR A 64 -5.45 3.12 -7.29
C TYR A 64 -4.18 2.45 -6.74
N SER A 65 -4.39 1.40 -5.94
CA SER A 65 -3.33 0.53 -5.43
C SER A 65 -3.82 -0.91 -5.39
N GLU A 66 -3.04 -1.83 -5.94
CA GLU A 66 -3.50 -3.19 -6.31
C GLU A 66 -2.98 -4.31 -5.41
N ASP A 67 -1.97 -4.03 -4.58
CA ASP A 67 -1.30 -5.03 -3.74
C ASP A 67 -1.68 -4.86 -2.27
N ILE A 68 -1.66 -5.94 -1.51
CA ILE A 68 -1.72 -5.93 -0.04
C ILE A 68 -0.30 -6.19 0.47
N ASP A 69 0.32 -5.15 1.02
CA ASP A 69 1.64 -5.23 1.63
C ASP A 69 1.49 -5.42 3.15
N LEU A 70 2.07 -6.47 3.66
CA LEU A 70 2.06 -6.82 5.09
C LEU A 70 3.48 -6.95 5.62
N VAL A 71 3.64 -6.76 6.91
CA VAL A 71 4.86 -7.11 7.62
C VAL A 71 4.53 -8.06 8.76
N GLN A 72 5.37 -9.05 8.93
CA GLN A 72 5.30 -9.94 10.09
C GLN A 72 5.94 -9.23 11.28
N ILE A 73 5.16 -8.97 12.34
CA ILE A 73 5.60 -8.15 13.49
C ILE A 73 6.52 -8.88 14.48
N ARG A 74 6.63 -10.20 14.37
CA ARG A 74 7.56 -11.02 15.17
C ARG A 74 8.29 -12.04 14.28
N PRO A 75 9.56 -12.39 14.60
CA PRO A 75 10.36 -13.36 13.82
C PRO A 75 9.91 -14.81 14.11
N GLU A 76 8.71 -15.16 13.70
CA GLU A 76 8.10 -16.48 13.86
C GLU A 76 8.04 -17.22 12.51
N PRO A 77 7.88 -18.56 12.48
CA PRO A 77 7.67 -19.30 11.25
C PRO A 77 6.44 -18.80 10.48
N ILE A 78 6.60 -18.49 9.20
CA ILE A 78 5.53 -17.94 8.36
C ILE A 78 4.48 -18.98 7.92
N GLY A 79 4.79 -20.28 8.04
CA GLY A 79 3.91 -21.37 7.59
C GLY A 79 2.46 -21.27 8.11
N PRO A 80 2.23 -21.13 9.43
CA PRO A 80 0.89 -20.99 10.00
C PRO A 80 0.10 -19.81 9.42
N VAL A 81 0.78 -18.68 9.17
CA VAL A 81 0.17 -17.48 8.54
C VAL A 81 -0.26 -17.80 7.11
N VAL A 82 0.61 -18.41 6.32
CA VAL A 82 0.31 -18.81 4.93
C VAL A 82 -0.88 -19.76 4.87
N ASP A 83 -0.90 -20.77 5.72
CA ASP A 83 -1.99 -21.75 5.76
C ASP A 83 -3.32 -21.11 6.19
N ARG A 84 -3.27 -20.14 7.10
CA ARG A 84 -4.45 -19.41 7.54
C ARG A 84 -4.98 -18.50 6.42
N LEU A 85 -4.12 -17.79 5.70
CA LEU A 85 -4.50 -16.98 4.54
C LEU A 85 -5.16 -17.82 3.45
N ARG A 86 -4.61 -19.01 3.15
CA ARG A 86 -5.21 -19.94 2.17
C ARG A 86 -6.63 -20.37 2.57
N LYS A 87 -6.85 -20.62 3.85
CA LYS A 87 -8.18 -20.99 4.37
C LYS A 87 -9.16 -19.83 4.32
N ARG A 88 -8.72 -18.61 4.64
CA ARG A 88 -9.58 -17.41 4.66
C ARG A 88 -10.00 -16.99 3.25
N PHE A 89 -9.14 -17.16 2.27
CA PHE A 89 -9.43 -16.74 0.89
C PHE A 89 -10.02 -17.86 0.02
N HIS A 90 -10.88 -18.69 0.61
CA HIS A 90 -11.61 -19.75 -0.12
C HIS A 90 -12.53 -19.23 -1.23
N PHE A 91 -12.82 -17.93 -1.27
CA PHE A 91 -13.58 -17.28 -2.33
C PHE A 91 -12.72 -16.93 -3.57
N LEU A 92 -11.41 -17.14 -3.48
CA LEU A 92 -10.45 -17.05 -4.58
C LEU A 92 -9.85 -18.43 -4.87
N ASP A 93 -9.26 -18.58 -6.05
CA ASP A 93 -8.50 -19.80 -6.37
C ASP A 93 -7.28 -19.97 -5.45
N ALA A 94 -6.77 -21.20 -5.39
CA ALA A 94 -5.57 -21.47 -4.60
C ALA A 94 -4.38 -20.60 -5.05
N PRO A 95 -3.65 -19.94 -4.13
CA PRO A 95 -2.60 -19.03 -4.51
C PRO A 95 -1.35 -19.74 -4.98
N LYS A 96 -0.66 -19.12 -5.93
CA LYS A 96 0.76 -19.42 -6.18
C LYS A 96 1.60 -18.74 -5.10
N ILE A 97 2.38 -19.53 -4.36
CA ILE A 97 3.25 -19.05 -3.28
C ILE A 97 4.68 -18.97 -3.79
N LYS A 98 5.35 -17.85 -3.50
CA LYS A 98 6.78 -17.65 -3.75
C LYS A 98 7.44 -17.15 -2.47
N GLN A 99 8.59 -17.73 -2.15
CA GLN A 99 9.44 -17.25 -1.05
C GLN A 99 10.78 -16.82 -1.64
N LYS A 100 11.18 -15.61 -1.38
CA LYS A 100 12.45 -15.05 -1.82
C LYS A 100 12.95 -14.04 -0.80
N ASP A 101 14.23 -14.15 -0.42
CA ASP A 101 14.91 -13.18 0.44
C ASP A 101 14.15 -12.85 1.75
N ARG A 102 13.55 -13.87 2.35
CA ARG A 102 12.68 -13.77 3.54
C ARG A 102 11.39 -12.98 3.33
N ASN A 103 10.97 -12.78 2.09
CA ASN A 103 9.65 -12.30 1.75
C ASN A 103 8.79 -13.46 1.26
N THR A 104 7.52 -13.46 1.64
CA THR A 104 6.54 -14.44 1.19
C THR A 104 5.48 -13.74 0.38
N THR A 105 5.28 -14.17 -0.87
CA THR A 105 4.27 -13.62 -1.78
C THR A 105 3.22 -14.68 -2.07
N LEU A 106 1.96 -14.36 -1.82
CA LEU A 106 0.81 -15.15 -2.26
C LEU A 106 0.15 -14.43 -3.43
N LEU A 107 -0.02 -15.15 -4.54
CA LEU A 107 -0.65 -14.63 -5.75
C LEU A 107 -1.92 -15.41 -6.04
N PHE A 108 -3.05 -14.85 -5.68
CA PHE A 108 -4.38 -15.35 -5.98
C PHE A 108 -4.80 -14.88 -7.37
N ARG A 109 -5.52 -15.71 -8.12
CA ARG A 109 -6.06 -15.36 -9.43
C ARG A 109 -7.57 -15.37 -9.38
N PHE A 110 -8.18 -14.51 -10.16
CA PHE A 110 -9.62 -14.48 -10.39
C PHE A 110 -9.91 -13.82 -11.74
N GLN A 111 -11.12 -13.99 -12.23
CA GLN A 111 -11.57 -13.36 -13.46
C GLN A 111 -12.57 -12.26 -13.13
N THR A 112 -12.52 -11.17 -13.88
CA THR A 112 -13.52 -10.11 -13.75
C THR A 112 -14.89 -10.59 -14.18
N GLU A 113 -15.93 -10.08 -13.56
CA GLU A 113 -17.34 -10.30 -13.97
C GLU A 113 -17.79 -9.30 -15.04
N VAL A 114 -17.09 -8.17 -15.12
CA VAL A 114 -17.40 -7.12 -16.11
C VAL A 114 -16.64 -7.39 -17.40
N GLU A 115 -17.34 -7.33 -18.53
CA GLU A 115 -16.71 -7.48 -19.84
C GLU A 115 -15.86 -6.24 -20.22
N PRO A 116 -14.73 -6.45 -20.92
CA PRO A 116 -14.17 -7.75 -21.30
C PRO A 116 -13.65 -8.52 -20.09
N VAL A 117 -13.96 -9.83 -20.01
CA VAL A 117 -13.44 -10.68 -18.94
C VAL A 117 -11.93 -10.77 -19.03
N ILE A 118 -11.25 -10.31 -17.99
CA ILE A 118 -9.79 -10.33 -17.89
C ILE A 118 -9.34 -11.11 -16.67
N ASN A 119 -8.13 -11.68 -16.77
CA ASN A 119 -7.52 -12.37 -15.65
C ASN A 119 -6.90 -11.34 -14.70
N MET A 120 -7.43 -11.27 -13.51
CA MET A 120 -6.94 -10.44 -12.41
C MET A 120 -6.11 -11.24 -11.41
N ARG A 121 -5.39 -10.54 -10.58
CA ARG A 121 -4.60 -11.15 -9.51
C ARG A 121 -4.64 -10.27 -8.26
N LEU A 122 -4.87 -10.88 -7.12
CA LEU A 122 -4.60 -10.30 -5.82
C LEU A 122 -3.22 -10.75 -5.37
N LYS A 123 -2.30 -9.82 -5.18
CA LYS A 123 -0.97 -10.06 -4.63
C LYS A 123 -0.96 -9.67 -3.17
N ILE A 124 -0.59 -10.60 -2.31
CA ILE A 124 -0.30 -10.35 -0.89
C ILE A 124 1.19 -10.58 -0.70
N GLU A 125 1.90 -9.54 -0.28
CA GLU A 125 3.33 -9.60 -0.01
C GLU A 125 3.58 -9.43 1.48
N ILE A 126 4.24 -10.41 2.09
CA ILE A 126 4.55 -10.40 3.53
C ILE A 126 6.06 -10.27 3.67
N ASN A 127 6.50 -9.14 4.22
CA ASN A 127 7.87 -8.95 4.62
C ASN A 127 8.10 -9.68 5.95
N CYS A 128 9.03 -10.64 5.95
CA CYS A 128 9.40 -11.44 7.11
C CYS A 128 10.81 -11.08 7.63
N ARG A 129 11.27 -9.85 7.39
CA ARG A 129 12.60 -9.35 7.82
C ARG A 129 12.50 -8.16 8.75
N GLU A 130 11.63 -7.22 8.42
CA GLU A 130 11.48 -5.93 9.09
C GLU A 130 10.39 -6.07 10.15
N HIS A 131 10.75 -6.56 11.35
CA HIS A 131 9.78 -6.81 12.43
C HIS A 131 9.56 -5.61 13.35
N GLN A 132 10.20 -4.47 13.05
CA GLN A 132 10.25 -3.32 13.95
C GLN A 132 9.38 -2.17 13.45
N PHE A 133 8.85 -1.43 14.40
CA PHE A 133 8.21 -0.14 14.20
C PHE A 133 9.12 0.94 14.79
N VAL A 134 9.24 2.06 14.11
CA VAL A 134 9.97 3.22 14.63
C VAL A 134 9.18 3.88 15.77
N PHE A 135 7.87 4.03 15.59
CA PHE A 135 6.97 4.71 16.55
C PHE A 135 5.97 3.77 17.21
N GLY A 136 6.16 2.46 17.05
CA GLY A 136 5.20 1.46 17.53
C GLY A 136 3.98 1.29 16.62
N PRO A 137 3.25 0.16 16.77
CA PRO A 137 2.07 -0.13 15.99
C PRO A 137 0.90 0.78 16.39
N VAL A 138 0.03 1.08 15.41
CA VAL A 138 -1.24 1.76 15.64
C VAL A 138 -2.40 0.89 15.16
N LYS A 139 -3.57 1.05 15.76
CA LYS A 139 -4.82 0.45 15.30
C LYS A 139 -5.62 1.48 14.54
N LYS A 140 -6.14 1.10 13.37
CA LYS A 140 -7.04 1.91 12.54
C LYS A 140 -8.30 1.12 12.27
N SER A 141 -9.46 1.72 12.57
CA SER A 141 -10.74 1.13 12.22
C SER A 141 -10.93 1.17 10.71
N TYR A 142 -11.32 0.06 10.15
CA TYR A 142 -11.59 -0.10 8.72
C TYR A 142 -12.91 -0.85 8.53
N SER A 143 -13.76 -0.35 7.64
CA SER A 143 -15.06 -0.97 7.36
C SER A 143 -15.30 -1.07 5.86
N VAL A 144 -16.00 -2.12 5.49
CA VAL A 144 -16.54 -2.34 4.13
C VAL A 144 -18.04 -2.47 4.27
N ASP A 145 -18.76 -1.71 3.46
CA ASP A 145 -20.22 -1.78 3.36
C ASP A 145 -20.59 -1.88 1.88
N SER A 146 -20.83 -3.11 1.45
CA SER A 146 -21.19 -3.45 0.08
C SER A 146 -22.24 -4.56 0.08
N PRO A 147 -23.17 -4.60 -0.88
CA PRO A 147 -24.13 -5.71 -1.02
C PRO A 147 -23.45 -7.07 -1.20
N TRP A 148 -22.22 -7.12 -1.67
CA TRP A 148 -21.46 -8.36 -1.81
C TRP A 148 -20.81 -8.81 -0.50
N PHE A 149 -20.34 -7.85 0.30
CA PHE A 149 -19.63 -8.13 1.54
C PHE A 149 -19.66 -6.91 2.47
N SER A 150 -19.93 -7.14 3.74
CA SER A 150 -19.83 -6.11 4.78
C SER A 150 -19.03 -6.62 5.98
N GLY A 151 -18.32 -5.73 6.62
CA GLY A 151 -17.53 -6.06 7.82
C GLY A 151 -16.79 -4.84 8.36
N LYS A 152 -16.35 -4.96 9.62
CA LYS A 152 -15.56 -3.94 10.30
C LYS A 152 -14.51 -4.59 11.18
N VAL A 153 -13.28 -4.05 11.15
CA VAL A 153 -12.14 -4.50 11.97
C VAL A 153 -11.27 -3.33 12.39
N ASP A 154 -10.46 -3.55 13.41
CA ASP A 154 -9.34 -2.68 13.76
C ASP A 154 -8.04 -3.34 13.27
N LEU A 155 -7.47 -2.79 12.19
CA LEU A 155 -6.23 -3.36 11.67
C LEU A 155 -4.99 -2.70 12.27
N THR A 156 -3.98 -3.54 12.49
CA THR A 156 -2.65 -3.08 12.90
C THR A 156 -1.93 -2.49 11.71
N THR A 157 -1.40 -1.27 11.87
CA THR A 157 -0.64 -0.55 10.86
C THR A 157 0.42 0.34 11.51
N PHE A 158 1.04 1.18 10.73
CA PHE A 158 2.09 2.13 11.11
C PHE A 158 1.51 3.53 11.27
N LYS A 159 2.17 4.40 12.02
CA LYS A 159 1.88 5.84 11.98
C LYS A 159 2.07 6.39 10.58
N LEU A 160 1.34 7.47 10.25
CA LEU A 160 1.42 8.10 8.93
C LEU A 160 2.84 8.50 8.56
N GLU A 161 3.56 9.14 9.49
CA GLU A 161 4.93 9.59 9.30
C GLU A 161 5.87 8.42 9.00
N GLU A 162 5.67 7.26 9.62
CA GLU A 162 6.46 6.07 9.35
C GLU A 162 6.14 5.44 7.99
N LEU A 163 4.86 5.41 7.58
CA LEU A 163 4.49 5.01 6.22
C LEU A 163 5.12 5.93 5.18
N LEU A 164 5.10 7.25 5.41
CA LEU A 164 5.74 8.22 4.53
C LEU A 164 7.27 8.05 4.50
N ALA A 165 7.91 7.76 5.64
CA ALA A 165 9.33 7.44 5.70
C ALA A 165 9.69 6.23 4.84
N THR A 166 8.83 5.18 4.83
CA THR A 166 9.02 4.04 3.90
C THR A 166 8.85 4.44 2.44
N LYS A 167 8.05 5.48 2.12
CA LYS A 167 7.94 6.05 0.77
C LYS A 167 9.17 6.84 0.39
N VAL A 168 9.78 7.61 1.30
CA VAL A 168 11.07 8.28 1.08
C VAL A 168 12.14 7.23 0.77
N ARG A 169 12.22 6.13 1.57
CA ARG A 169 13.12 5.01 1.31
C ARG A 169 12.88 4.39 -0.09
N ALA A 170 11.63 4.07 -0.42
CA ALA A 170 11.29 3.51 -1.72
C ALA A 170 11.67 4.46 -2.86
N LEU A 171 11.38 5.75 -2.72
CA LEU A 171 11.75 6.77 -3.68
C LEU A 171 13.27 6.89 -3.83
N SER A 172 14.06 6.78 -2.74
CA SER A 172 15.53 6.80 -2.82
C SER A 172 16.10 5.59 -3.57
N GLN A 173 15.51 4.40 -3.37
CA GLN A 173 16.02 3.12 -3.87
C GLN A 173 15.55 2.77 -5.30
N ARG A 174 14.42 3.30 -5.75
CA ARG A 174 13.81 2.99 -7.05
C ARG A 174 13.28 4.23 -7.76
N ARG A 175 12.95 4.07 -9.05
CA ARG A 175 12.44 5.15 -9.90
C ARG A 175 10.97 4.92 -10.21
N LYS A 176 10.10 5.17 -9.23
CA LYS A 176 8.64 5.04 -9.39
C LYS A 176 7.93 6.33 -9.01
N GLY A 177 7.27 6.94 -9.98
CA GLY A 177 6.57 8.23 -9.82
C GLY A 177 5.49 8.18 -8.75
N ARG A 178 4.86 7.02 -8.57
CA ARG A 178 3.85 6.82 -7.51
C ARG A 178 4.39 7.03 -6.09
N ASP A 179 5.69 6.78 -5.83
CA ASP A 179 6.25 7.05 -4.51
C ASP A 179 6.41 8.56 -4.27
N LEU A 180 6.79 9.33 -5.32
CA LEU A 180 6.81 10.79 -5.25
C LEU A 180 5.39 11.37 -5.11
N PHE A 181 4.44 10.84 -5.87
CA PHE A 181 3.04 11.24 -5.77
C PHE A 181 2.49 11.06 -4.36
N ASP A 182 2.74 9.91 -3.72
CA ASP A 182 2.27 9.64 -2.36
C ASP A 182 2.78 10.67 -1.35
N LEU A 183 4.06 11.07 -1.48
CA LEU A 183 4.67 12.09 -0.62
C LEU A 183 4.11 13.49 -0.90
N TRP A 184 4.01 13.87 -2.18
CA TRP A 184 3.42 15.13 -2.60
C TRP A 184 1.96 15.26 -2.14
N TYR A 185 1.17 14.19 -2.32
CA TYR A 185 -0.23 14.21 -1.91
C TYR A 185 -0.37 14.38 -0.39
N ALA A 186 0.47 13.72 0.38
CA ALA A 186 0.51 13.86 1.83
C ALA A 186 0.83 15.30 2.25
N ASP A 187 1.81 15.93 1.62
CA ASP A 187 2.20 17.33 1.87
C ASP A 187 1.05 18.31 1.62
N GLN A 188 0.25 18.08 0.58
CA GLN A 188 -0.83 18.98 0.18
C GLN A 188 -2.15 18.78 0.96
N HIS A 189 -2.35 17.58 1.58
CA HIS A 189 -3.66 17.19 2.09
C HIS A 189 -3.66 16.73 3.55
N ALA A 190 -2.50 16.72 4.21
CA ALA A 190 -2.39 16.37 5.62
C ALA A 190 -1.39 17.29 6.33
N ASP A 191 -1.59 17.46 7.61
CA ASP A 191 -0.64 18.15 8.47
C ASP A 191 0.48 17.17 8.85
N ILE A 192 1.63 17.29 8.17
CA ILE A 192 2.76 16.37 8.28
C ILE A 192 3.96 17.05 8.91
N ASP A 193 4.43 16.51 10.03
CA ASP A 193 5.76 16.87 10.54
C ASP A 193 6.83 16.10 9.73
N TRP A 194 7.37 16.76 8.70
CA TRP A 194 8.40 16.19 7.83
C TRP A 194 9.70 15.93 8.59
N SER A 195 9.97 16.61 9.71
CA SER A 195 11.14 16.31 10.54
C SER A 195 11.03 14.92 11.19
N VAL A 196 9.83 14.54 11.62
CA VAL A 196 9.52 13.21 12.15
C VAL A 196 9.59 12.15 11.05
N VAL A 197 9.10 12.46 9.85
CA VAL A 197 9.23 11.57 8.68
C VAL A 197 10.70 11.29 8.36
N MET A 198 11.53 12.34 8.31
CA MET A 198 12.95 12.20 8.00
C MET A 198 13.72 11.49 9.13
N GLN A 199 13.37 11.72 10.39
CA GLN A 199 13.92 10.96 11.51
C GLN A 199 13.63 9.46 11.35
N ALA A 200 12.37 9.09 11.06
CA ALA A 200 12.00 7.70 10.83
C ALA A 200 12.74 7.12 9.61
N PHE A 201 12.88 7.88 8.52
CA PHE A 201 13.62 7.47 7.34
C PHE A 201 15.07 7.12 7.66
N HIS A 202 15.79 7.99 8.38
CA HIS A 202 17.17 7.74 8.74
C HIS A 202 17.30 6.52 9.66
N GLN A 203 16.41 6.35 10.64
CA GLN A 203 16.42 5.18 11.52
C GLN A 203 16.16 3.87 10.74
N ILE A 204 15.25 3.88 9.78
CA ILE A 204 15.00 2.73 8.89
C ILE A 204 16.24 2.40 8.07
N MET A 205 16.89 3.41 7.46
CA MET A 205 18.08 3.23 6.65
C MET A 205 19.29 2.71 7.46
N GLU A 206 19.44 3.18 8.70
CA GLU A 206 20.46 2.67 9.62
C GLU A 206 20.20 1.19 9.98
N THR A 207 18.95 0.84 10.31
CA THR A 207 18.55 -0.54 10.63
C THR A 207 18.77 -1.48 9.45
N ASP A 208 18.56 -1.00 8.22
CA ASP A 208 18.81 -1.75 6.98
C ASP A 208 20.32 -1.87 6.64
N GLY A 209 21.20 -1.20 7.38
CA GLY A 209 22.65 -1.16 7.14
C GLY A 209 23.04 -0.36 5.89
N THR A 210 22.17 0.54 5.44
CA THR A 210 22.39 1.39 4.25
C THR A 210 22.14 2.86 4.57
N PRO A 211 22.87 3.46 5.56
CA PRO A 211 22.63 4.84 5.96
C PRO A 211 22.82 5.82 4.81
N VAL A 212 21.97 6.83 4.74
CA VAL A 212 21.97 7.86 3.70
C VAL A 212 21.88 9.23 4.38
N THR A 213 22.77 10.15 4.02
CA THR A 213 22.72 11.54 4.50
C THR A 213 21.70 12.37 3.70
N ASP A 214 21.22 13.47 4.26
CA ASP A 214 20.31 14.41 3.57
C ASP A 214 20.92 14.90 2.25
N LYS A 215 22.22 15.18 2.22
CA LYS A 215 22.90 15.60 0.98
C LYS A 215 22.84 14.51 -0.09
N GLN A 216 23.08 13.25 0.27
CA GLN A 216 23.00 12.14 -0.67
C GLN A 216 21.57 11.93 -1.15
N LEU A 217 20.58 12.02 -0.27
CA LEU A 217 19.18 11.92 -0.62
C LEU A 217 18.77 13.04 -1.59
N ARG A 218 19.13 14.30 -1.32
CA ARG A 218 18.83 15.43 -2.21
C ARG A 218 19.39 15.21 -3.62
N LEU A 219 20.65 14.84 -3.74
CA LEU A 219 21.27 14.56 -5.05
C LEU A 219 20.56 13.42 -5.77
N ASN A 220 20.24 12.32 -5.05
CA ASN A 220 19.49 11.19 -5.62
C ASN A 220 18.12 11.61 -6.15
N LEU A 221 17.39 12.46 -5.43
CA LEU A 221 16.06 12.92 -5.83
C LEU A 221 16.09 13.95 -6.97
N GLU A 222 17.11 14.80 -7.05
CA GLU A 222 17.31 15.77 -8.14
C GLU A 222 17.59 15.08 -9.48
N GLU A 223 18.23 13.91 -9.49
CA GLU A 223 18.52 13.15 -10.70
C GLU A 223 17.30 12.39 -11.26
N LYS A 224 16.30 12.07 -10.43
CA LYS A 224 15.18 11.20 -10.85
C LYS A 224 14.31 11.77 -11.97
N PRO A 225 13.94 13.06 -12.01
CA PRO A 225 13.12 13.63 -13.06
C PRO A 225 13.77 13.57 -14.46
N ALA A 226 15.10 13.42 -14.53
CA ALA A 226 15.81 13.26 -15.80
C ALA A 226 15.58 11.90 -16.48
N HIS A 227 15.03 10.92 -15.75
CA HIS A 227 14.76 9.59 -16.30
C HIS A 227 13.37 9.55 -16.97
N PRO A 228 13.28 9.17 -18.26
CA PRO A 228 12.02 9.20 -19.03
C PRO A 228 10.91 8.36 -18.38
N ASP A 229 11.27 7.22 -17.77
CA ASP A 229 10.29 6.28 -17.20
C ASP A 229 9.86 6.62 -15.78
N PHE A 230 10.43 7.67 -15.17
CA PHE A 230 10.20 7.94 -13.73
C PHE A 230 8.73 8.22 -13.39
N LEU A 231 8.02 8.91 -14.28
CA LEU A 231 6.65 9.37 -14.05
C LEU A 231 5.60 8.60 -14.87
N THR A 232 6.04 7.62 -15.65
CA THR A 232 5.13 6.89 -16.57
C THR A 232 4.16 5.97 -15.84
N ASP A 233 4.48 5.55 -14.61
CA ASP A 233 3.69 4.58 -13.84
C ASP A 233 2.55 5.20 -13.03
N ILE A 234 2.38 6.52 -13.03
CA ILE A 234 1.39 7.17 -12.17
C ILE A 234 0.08 7.53 -12.90
N GLY A 235 0.15 7.96 -14.18
CA GLY A 235 -0.99 8.54 -14.89
C GLY A 235 -2.26 7.67 -14.88
N ASN A 236 -2.11 6.37 -15.13
CA ASN A 236 -3.24 5.42 -15.15
C ASN A 236 -3.75 4.99 -13.77
N LEU A 237 -3.09 5.46 -12.71
CA LEU A 237 -3.45 5.13 -11.33
C LEU A 237 -4.26 6.24 -10.66
N LEU A 238 -4.19 7.47 -11.16
CA LEU A 238 -4.83 8.63 -10.56
C LEU A 238 -6.34 8.61 -10.79
N ARG A 239 -7.08 9.15 -9.82
CA ARG A 239 -8.47 9.52 -10.04
C ARG A 239 -8.56 10.63 -11.08
N PRO A 240 -9.62 10.67 -11.93
CA PRO A 240 -9.75 11.65 -13.01
C PRO A 240 -9.67 13.11 -12.57
N GLU A 241 -10.10 13.42 -11.36
CA GLU A 241 -10.09 14.76 -10.79
C GLU A 241 -8.74 15.18 -10.19
N ILE A 242 -7.79 14.26 -10.03
CA ILE A 242 -6.48 14.56 -9.45
C ILE A 242 -5.54 15.05 -10.55
N GLN A 243 -5.11 16.28 -10.41
CA GLN A 243 -4.07 16.87 -11.25
C GLN A 243 -2.72 16.78 -10.53
N PHE A 244 -1.79 16.07 -11.11
CA PHE A 244 -0.43 15.93 -10.61
C PHE A 244 0.55 16.48 -11.64
N GLU A 245 0.94 17.72 -11.44
CA GLU A 245 1.92 18.37 -12.30
C GLU A 245 3.33 18.00 -11.85
N THR A 246 4.04 17.31 -12.73
CA THR A 246 5.38 16.79 -12.42
C THR A 246 6.50 17.73 -12.90
N LYS A 247 6.16 18.69 -13.78
CA LYS A 247 7.14 19.62 -14.33
C LYS A 247 7.63 20.60 -13.28
N GLY A 248 8.89 20.47 -12.91
CA GLY A 248 9.50 21.32 -11.89
C GLY A 248 9.23 20.91 -10.44
N LEU A 249 8.54 19.77 -10.22
CA LEU A 249 8.27 19.27 -8.89
C LEU A 249 9.58 18.84 -8.22
N LYS A 250 9.93 19.55 -7.15
CA LYS A 250 11.04 19.21 -6.26
C LYS A 250 10.47 18.79 -4.91
N PRO A 251 10.96 17.71 -4.30
CA PRO A 251 10.49 17.28 -2.99
C PRO A 251 11.11 18.10 -1.84
N ASP A 252 11.17 19.44 -2.02
CA ASP A 252 11.78 20.36 -1.05
C ASP A 252 11.04 20.37 0.29
N PHE A 253 9.75 20.00 0.28
CA PHE A 253 8.94 19.84 1.48
C PHE A 253 9.52 18.83 2.49
N LEU A 254 10.29 17.84 2.03
CA LEU A 254 10.95 16.88 2.93
C LEU A 254 11.89 17.54 3.94
N TRP A 255 12.34 18.76 3.66
CA TRP A 255 13.27 19.50 4.52
C TRP A 255 12.70 20.82 5.05
N ASN A 256 11.45 21.14 4.73
CA ASN A 256 10.78 22.29 5.29
C ASN A 256 10.41 21.96 6.75
N LYS A 257 10.99 22.70 7.66
CA LYS A 257 10.51 22.73 9.06
C LYS A 257 9.27 23.63 9.08
N GLN A 258 8.15 23.09 9.50
CA GLN A 258 7.01 23.91 9.90
C GLN A 258 7.31 24.61 11.21
#